data_2a30600f7bbd1e0425cad59332d0dc39
#
_entry.id   2a30600f7bbd1e0425cad59332d0dc39
#
_cell.length_a   1.000
_cell.length_b   1.000
_cell.length_c   1.000
_cell.angle_alpha   90.00
_cell.angle_beta   90.00
_cell.angle_gamma   90.00
#
_symmetry.space_group_name_H-M   'P 1'
#
loop_
_entity.id
_entity.type
_entity.pdbx_description
1 polymer ?
#
loop_
_entity_poly.entity_id
_entity_poly.type
_entity_poly.pdbx_seq_one_letter_code
_entity_poly.pdbx_strand_id
1 'polypeptide(L)'
;MKIDFANAMRAAAKLTRSEKLVEATRVIQAALSGKYVETEQQNAATPGESRTGEAGGVRPRKPLADVIDTLRRAKRNLNLEIPARKAERALEIPGGAQFLSGSFAGAAGHRAYRLYVPSHHNGRAPLIVMLHGCKQEPVDFAIGTRMNSVAEERGFFVLYPGQPKGANPMACWNWFNPQDQVRHSGEPSIIAGMTRQIIEQYNIDPTRVFVAGLSAGGAMAAVMGATYPDLYAAIGVHSGLAYRSANDVVSAFAAMRGEPGTTAAAGAAPVRTIVFHGDADETVHPSNAAKIIRAHFHQSGIVEHLDSAHPDYVRILSRDEHGKVWGEQWLVRGIHHGWSGGSSEGSFTAPSGPDASREIARFFLDGTSEARAAGTFSAQLTLG
;
A
#
# COMPACT_ATOMS: atom_id res chain seq x y z
N MET A 1 -6.67 30.38 3.91
CA MET A 1 -7.33 30.26 2.60
C MET A 1 -7.59 28.77 2.38
N LYS A 2 -8.86 28.32 2.47
CA LYS A 2 -9.19 26.90 2.27
C LYS A 2 -9.01 26.59 0.79
N ILE A 3 -8.08 25.69 0.47
CA ILE A 3 -7.85 25.20 -0.90
C ILE A 3 -9.07 24.35 -1.24
N ASP A 4 -9.81 24.76 -2.27
CA ASP A 4 -10.95 23.97 -2.73
C ASP A 4 -10.46 22.81 -3.59
N PHE A 5 -10.04 21.73 -2.90
CA PHE A 5 -9.57 20.50 -3.50
C PHE A 5 -10.64 19.87 -4.42
N ALA A 6 -11.92 20.03 -4.09
CA ALA A 6 -13.01 19.51 -4.90
C ALA A 6 -13.09 20.20 -6.28
N ASN A 7 -12.83 21.50 -6.35
CA ASN A 7 -12.78 22.25 -7.60
C ASN A 7 -11.57 21.87 -8.45
N ALA A 8 -10.41 21.69 -7.83
CA ALA A 8 -9.21 21.20 -8.53
C ALA A 8 -9.44 19.83 -9.15
N MET A 9 -10.09 18.93 -8.45
CA MET A 9 -10.39 17.58 -8.96
C MET A 9 -11.43 17.60 -10.07
N ARG A 10 -12.44 18.48 -10.00
CA ARG A 10 -13.39 18.69 -11.11
C ARG A 10 -12.70 19.23 -12.37
N ALA A 11 -11.77 20.16 -12.20
CA ALA A 11 -10.97 20.70 -13.31
C ALA A 11 -10.08 19.61 -13.93
N ALA A 12 -9.42 18.79 -13.11
CA ALA A 12 -8.60 17.66 -13.58
C ALA A 12 -9.45 16.64 -14.34
N ALA A 13 -10.62 16.28 -13.84
CA ALA A 13 -11.54 15.36 -14.52
C ALA A 13 -12.04 15.89 -15.88
N LYS A 14 -12.30 17.21 -15.98
CA LYS A 14 -12.65 17.85 -17.23
C LYS A 14 -11.50 17.82 -18.24
N LEU A 15 -10.28 18.07 -17.79
CA LEU A 15 -9.07 18.00 -18.62
C LEU A 15 -8.78 16.55 -19.08
N THR A 16 -9.01 15.55 -18.24
CA THR A 16 -8.86 14.15 -18.60
C THR A 16 -9.85 13.73 -19.69
N ARG A 17 -11.11 14.16 -19.60
CA ARG A 17 -12.12 13.89 -20.63
C ARG A 17 -11.83 14.58 -21.97
N SER A 18 -11.07 15.66 -21.96
CA SER A 18 -10.60 16.36 -23.18
C SER A 18 -9.20 15.92 -23.63
N GLU A 19 -8.72 14.75 -23.18
CA GLU A 19 -7.44 14.13 -23.52
C GLU A 19 -6.20 14.96 -23.16
N LYS A 20 -6.36 15.98 -22.30
CA LYS A 20 -5.27 16.86 -21.82
C LYS A 20 -4.64 16.30 -20.54
N LEU A 21 -4.08 15.09 -20.62
CA LEU A 21 -3.57 14.34 -19.48
C LEU A 21 -2.45 15.04 -18.72
N VAL A 22 -1.55 15.75 -19.41
CA VAL A 22 -0.44 16.49 -18.79
C VAL A 22 -0.96 17.67 -17.95
N GLU A 23 -1.97 18.39 -18.45
CA GLU A 23 -2.60 19.50 -17.75
C GLU A 23 -3.41 18.98 -16.55
N ALA A 24 -4.14 17.88 -16.70
CA ALA A 24 -4.86 17.21 -15.62
C ALA A 24 -3.90 16.81 -14.48
N THR A 25 -2.77 16.19 -14.81
CA THR A 25 -1.74 15.82 -13.84
C THR A 25 -1.17 17.05 -13.11
N ARG A 26 -0.93 18.16 -13.82
CA ARG A 26 -0.44 19.40 -13.22
C ARG A 26 -1.44 20.01 -12.23
N VAL A 27 -2.72 20.00 -12.57
CA VAL A 27 -3.79 20.47 -11.67
C VAL A 27 -3.85 19.64 -10.40
N ILE A 28 -3.77 18.31 -10.52
CA ILE A 28 -3.74 17.41 -9.38
C ILE A 28 -2.52 17.66 -8.49
N GLN A 29 -1.34 17.80 -9.09
CA GLN A 29 -0.10 18.07 -8.34
C GLN A 29 -0.13 19.43 -7.63
N ALA A 30 -0.69 20.46 -8.26
CA ALA A 30 -0.86 21.78 -7.67
C ALA A 30 -1.83 21.74 -6.47
N ALA A 31 -2.92 20.99 -6.58
CA ALA A 31 -3.86 20.79 -5.49
C ALA A 31 -3.24 20.05 -4.30
N LEU A 32 -2.49 18.96 -4.57
CA LEU A 32 -1.79 18.18 -3.55
C LEU A 32 -0.64 18.94 -2.86
N SER A 33 -0.03 19.89 -3.56
CA SER A 33 1.06 20.74 -3.01
C SER A 33 0.57 22.03 -2.35
N GLY A 34 -0.75 22.23 -2.23
CA GLY A 34 -1.31 23.45 -1.64
C GLY A 34 -1.19 24.71 -2.49
N LYS A 35 -0.86 24.59 -3.77
CA LYS A 35 -0.58 25.70 -4.69
C LYS A 35 -1.68 25.93 -5.75
N TYR A 36 -2.80 25.23 -5.63
CA TYR A 36 -3.90 25.39 -6.60
C TYR A 36 -4.65 26.70 -6.33
N VAL A 37 -4.69 27.58 -7.34
CA VAL A 37 -5.51 28.80 -7.37
C VAL A 37 -6.45 28.64 -8.56
N GLU A 38 -7.74 28.76 -8.34
CA GLU A 38 -8.76 28.74 -9.39
C GLU A 38 -8.62 30.02 -10.21
N THR A 39 -8.19 29.90 -11.47
CA THR A 39 -8.22 30.99 -12.41
C THR A 39 -9.61 30.98 -13.06
N GLU A 40 -10.46 31.94 -12.74
CA GLU A 40 -11.72 32.16 -13.43
C GLU A 40 -11.45 32.40 -14.93
N GLN A 41 -11.76 31.41 -15.75
CA GLN A 41 -11.86 31.63 -17.19
C GLN A 41 -13.24 32.22 -17.48
N GLN A 42 -13.20 33.45 -17.84
CA GLN A 42 -14.33 34.22 -18.35
C GLN A 42 -15.06 33.51 -19.49
N ASN A 43 -16.34 33.28 -19.30
CA ASN A 43 -17.29 33.03 -20.38
C ASN A 43 -17.47 34.34 -21.16
N ALA A 44 -17.09 34.35 -22.40
CA ALA A 44 -17.62 35.28 -23.39
C ALA A 44 -17.83 34.52 -24.71
N ALA A 45 -19.05 34.23 -25.00
CA ALA A 45 -19.53 33.97 -26.35
C ALA A 45 -20.15 35.29 -26.86
N THR A 46 -19.81 35.75 -28.05
CA THR A 46 -20.75 36.04 -29.13
C THR A 46 -20.00 36.51 -30.40
N PRO A 47 -20.53 36.29 -31.59
CA PRO A 47 -19.77 36.36 -32.84
C PRO A 47 -19.97 37.69 -33.56
N GLY A 48 -19.01 38.09 -34.39
CA GLY A 48 -19.19 39.16 -35.31
C GLY A 48 -17.93 39.73 -35.91
N GLU A 49 -17.83 39.59 -37.21
CA GLU A 49 -17.09 40.39 -38.18
C GLU A 49 -15.67 40.05 -38.56
N SER A 50 -15.57 39.59 -39.79
CA SER A 50 -14.45 39.47 -40.68
C SER A 50 -13.57 40.72 -40.75
N ARG A 51 -12.23 40.55 -40.66
CA ARG A 51 -11.27 41.39 -41.39
C ARG A 51 -10.08 40.54 -41.85
N THR A 52 -9.88 40.64 -43.14
CA THR A 52 -8.76 40.17 -43.96
C THR A 52 -7.45 40.82 -43.50
N GLY A 53 -6.35 40.06 -43.53
CA GLY A 53 -5.05 40.68 -43.65
C GLY A 53 -3.89 39.93 -43.00
N GLU A 54 -3.03 39.42 -43.87
CA GLU A 54 -1.59 39.22 -43.68
C GLU A 54 -1.06 37.94 -43.02
N ALA A 55 -0.30 37.25 -43.87
CA ALA A 55 0.53 36.10 -43.60
C ALA A 55 1.65 36.40 -42.59
N GLY A 56 1.56 35.86 -41.42
CA GLY A 56 2.60 35.85 -40.40
C GLY A 56 3.35 34.51 -40.37
N GLY A 57 4.64 34.60 -40.66
CA GLY A 57 5.56 33.51 -40.89
C GLY A 57 5.53 32.39 -39.86
N VAL A 58 5.63 31.16 -40.33
CA VAL A 58 5.91 29.94 -39.56
C VAL A 58 7.25 30.10 -38.84
N ARG A 59 7.21 30.26 -37.53
CA ARG A 59 8.44 30.20 -36.70
C ARG A 59 9.00 28.79 -36.81
N PRO A 60 10.30 28.64 -37.20
CA PRO A 60 10.91 27.32 -37.27
C PRO A 60 10.90 26.65 -35.90
N ARG A 61 10.43 25.40 -35.87
CA ARG A 61 10.50 24.54 -34.69
C ARG A 61 11.97 24.29 -34.38
N LYS A 62 12.44 24.72 -33.20
CA LYS A 62 13.82 24.42 -32.75
C LYS A 62 14.02 22.91 -32.72
N PRO A 63 15.14 22.39 -33.20
CA PRO A 63 15.47 20.97 -33.14
C PRO A 63 15.45 20.48 -31.69
N LEU A 64 15.01 19.26 -31.46
CA LEU A 64 14.91 18.63 -30.15
C LEU A 64 16.24 18.70 -29.38
N ALA A 65 17.37 18.66 -30.10
CA ALA A 65 18.71 18.81 -29.57
C ALA A 65 18.92 20.15 -28.84
N ASP A 66 18.42 21.26 -29.39
CA ASP A 66 18.55 22.60 -28.79
C ASP A 66 17.70 22.76 -27.53
N VAL A 67 16.55 22.05 -27.48
CA VAL A 67 15.72 22.02 -26.27
C VAL A 67 16.43 21.22 -25.17
N ILE A 68 17.02 20.10 -25.51
CA ILE A 68 17.79 19.26 -24.57
C ILE A 68 19.02 20.02 -24.05
N ASP A 69 19.74 20.73 -24.89
CA ASP A 69 20.88 21.53 -24.49
C ASP A 69 20.50 22.76 -23.64
N THR A 70 19.37 23.38 -23.95
CA THR A 70 18.81 24.48 -23.13
C THR A 70 18.44 23.96 -21.74
N LEU A 71 17.83 22.79 -21.64
CA LEU A 71 17.52 22.12 -20.37
C LEU A 71 18.77 21.71 -19.60
N ARG A 72 19.81 21.24 -20.29
CA ARG A 72 21.11 20.91 -19.68
C ARG A 72 21.85 22.12 -19.16
N ARG A 73 21.76 23.29 -19.83
CA ARG A 73 22.33 24.58 -19.39
C ARG A 73 21.54 25.16 -18.22
N ALA A 74 20.22 25.09 -18.24
CA ALA A 74 19.36 25.48 -17.12
C ALA A 74 19.63 24.63 -15.87
N LYS A 75 19.88 23.35 -16.02
CA LYS A 75 20.26 22.44 -14.92
C LYS A 75 21.64 22.78 -14.31
N ARG A 76 22.59 23.34 -15.10
CA ARG A 76 23.90 23.77 -14.64
C ARG A 76 23.88 25.15 -13.95
N ASN A 77 23.00 26.04 -14.37
CA ASN A 77 22.90 27.40 -13.83
C ASN A 77 21.95 27.52 -12.61
N LEU A 78 21.09 26.56 -12.41
CA LEU A 78 20.41 26.33 -11.15
C LEU A 78 21.36 25.46 -10.32
N ASN A 79 22.08 26.10 -9.41
CA ASN A 79 22.80 25.44 -8.32
C ASN A 79 21.75 24.84 -7.37
N LEU A 80 20.90 23.94 -7.89
CA LEU A 80 20.13 23.01 -7.10
C LEU A 80 21.18 22.03 -6.56
N GLU A 81 21.75 22.37 -5.42
CA GLU A 81 22.19 21.34 -4.50
C GLU A 81 20.99 20.41 -4.32
N ILE A 82 20.97 19.33 -5.11
CA ILE A 82 20.20 18.15 -4.77
C ILE A 82 20.71 17.84 -3.37
N PRO A 83 19.86 17.94 -2.30
CA PRO A 83 20.32 17.58 -0.97
C PRO A 83 20.97 16.22 -1.15
N ALA A 84 22.24 16.12 -0.79
CA ALA A 84 23.03 14.91 -0.94
C ALA A 84 22.13 13.79 -0.45
N ARG A 85 21.84 12.83 -1.31
CA ARG A 85 21.04 11.65 -1.05
C ARG A 85 21.45 11.22 0.35
N LYS A 86 20.55 11.38 1.32
CA LYS A 86 20.81 11.08 2.73
C LYS A 86 21.49 9.72 2.66
N ALA A 87 22.78 9.65 2.96
CA ALA A 87 23.58 8.46 2.67
C ALA A 87 22.74 7.29 3.17
N GLU A 88 22.51 6.30 2.32
CA GLU A 88 21.76 5.10 2.68
C GLU A 88 22.47 4.59 3.94
N ARG A 89 21.95 4.94 5.12
CA ARG A 89 22.44 4.36 6.37
C ARG A 89 22.26 2.89 6.14
N ALA A 90 23.37 2.17 6.07
CA ALA A 90 23.35 0.75 5.87
C ALA A 90 22.43 0.16 6.93
N LEU A 91 21.37 -0.53 6.52
CA LEU A 91 20.51 -1.24 7.44
C LEU A 91 21.42 -2.17 8.25
N GLU A 92 21.42 -2.05 9.56
CA GLU A 92 22.23 -2.94 10.41
C GLU A 92 21.68 -4.35 10.25
N ILE A 93 22.49 -5.23 9.64
CA ILE A 93 22.15 -6.63 9.45
C ILE A 93 22.91 -7.44 10.50
N PRO A 94 22.22 -8.13 11.40
CA PRO A 94 22.87 -8.99 12.40
C PRO A 94 23.79 -10.04 11.77
N GLY A 95 24.84 -10.42 12.48
CA GLY A 95 25.76 -11.44 12.01
C GLY A 95 25.02 -12.77 11.72
N GLY A 96 25.21 -13.31 10.51
CA GLY A 96 24.52 -14.49 10.02
C GLY A 96 23.18 -14.22 9.29
N ALA A 97 22.55 -13.08 9.50
CA ALA A 97 21.38 -12.66 8.72
C ALA A 97 21.78 -12.08 7.37
N GLN A 98 20.84 -12.01 6.42
CA GLN A 98 21.09 -11.45 5.09
C GLN A 98 19.95 -10.53 4.66
N PHE A 99 20.28 -9.50 3.88
CA PHE A 99 19.27 -8.64 3.23
C PHE A 99 19.55 -8.58 1.73
N LEU A 100 18.98 -9.52 1.02
CA LEU A 100 19.29 -9.83 -0.37
C LEU A 100 18.48 -8.96 -1.34
N SER A 101 19.06 -8.69 -2.50
CA SER A 101 18.35 -8.12 -3.65
C SER A 101 18.01 -9.21 -4.64
N GLY A 102 16.80 -9.18 -5.15
CA GLY A 102 16.35 -10.10 -6.18
C GLY A 102 15.34 -9.47 -7.12
N SER A 103 14.90 -10.25 -8.09
CA SER A 103 13.83 -9.85 -9.00
C SER A 103 12.98 -11.06 -9.38
N PHE A 104 11.73 -10.80 -9.66
CA PHE A 104 10.77 -11.76 -10.21
C PHE A 104 10.27 -11.26 -11.57
N ALA A 105 10.17 -12.16 -12.54
CA ALA A 105 9.58 -11.91 -13.85
C ALA A 105 8.49 -12.95 -14.12
N GLY A 106 7.32 -12.49 -14.53
CA GLY A 106 6.19 -13.32 -14.92
C GLY A 106 5.42 -12.71 -16.08
N ALA A 107 4.33 -13.33 -16.51
CA ALA A 107 3.54 -12.87 -17.66
C ALA A 107 2.98 -11.44 -17.48
N ALA A 108 2.67 -11.03 -16.25
CA ALA A 108 2.15 -9.68 -15.96
C ALA A 108 3.25 -8.61 -15.78
N GLY A 109 4.52 -8.96 -15.92
CA GLY A 109 5.64 -8.05 -15.79
C GLY A 109 6.69 -8.51 -14.79
N HIS A 110 7.59 -7.59 -14.43
CA HIS A 110 8.66 -7.88 -13.48
C HIS A 110 8.68 -6.87 -12.35
N ARG A 111 9.20 -7.30 -11.16
CA ARG A 111 9.46 -6.42 -10.01
C ARG A 111 10.75 -6.85 -9.32
N ALA A 112 11.53 -5.86 -8.90
CA ALA A 112 12.62 -6.07 -7.96
C ALA A 112 12.04 -6.28 -6.55
N TYR A 113 12.80 -6.95 -5.69
CA TYR A 113 12.47 -7.11 -4.28
C TYR A 113 13.71 -7.07 -3.39
N ARG A 114 13.49 -6.88 -2.09
CA ARG A 114 14.45 -7.21 -1.04
C ARG A 114 13.92 -8.39 -0.25
N LEU A 115 14.83 -9.25 0.20
CA LEU A 115 14.50 -10.40 1.04
C LEU A 115 15.38 -10.39 2.29
N TYR A 116 14.77 -10.31 3.46
CA TYR A 116 15.44 -10.53 4.73
C TYR A 116 15.41 -12.03 5.06
N VAL A 117 16.59 -12.58 5.29
CA VAL A 117 16.82 -13.96 5.75
C VAL A 117 17.33 -13.87 7.17
N PRO A 118 16.62 -14.39 8.18
CA PRO A 118 17.07 -14.32 9.57
C PRO A 118 18.32 -15.19 9.78
N SER A 119 19.15 -14.83 10.78
CA SER A 119 20.37 -15.57 11.10
C SER A 119 20.08 -17.01 11.56
N HIS A 120 18.89 -17.24 12.11
CA HIS A 120 18.43 -18.54 12.58
C HIS A 120 16.94 -18.72 12.34
N HIS A 121 16.55 -19.91 11.97
CA HIS A 121 15.17 -20.35 11.89
C HIS A 121 15.07 -21.86 12.08
N ASN A 122 13.96 -22.35 12.61
CA ASN A 122 13.73 -23.76 12.89
C ASN A 122 12.92 -24.40 11.75
N GLY A 123 13.55 -25.32 11.00
CA GLY A 123 12.90 -26.08 9.95
C GLY A 123 12.30 -25.19 8.84
N ARG A 124 11.05 -25.48 8.45
CA ARG A 124 10.30 -24.62 7.52
C ARG A 124 9.85 -23.35 8.22
N ALA A 125 10.38 -22.20 7.78
CA ALA A 125 10.12 -20.91 8.39
C ALA A 125 8.87 -20.23 7.81
N PRO A 126 8.23 -19.32 8.58
CA PRO A 126 7.20 -18.43 8.03
C PRO A 126 7.77 -17.39 7.07
N LEU A 127 6.89 -16.83 6.23
CA LEU A 127 7.19 -15.70 5.36
C LEU A 127 6.16 -14.58 5.54
N ILE A 128 6.61 -13.36 5.75
CA ILE A 128 5.78 -12.17 5.71
C ILE A 128 6.16 -11.33 4.48
N VAL A 129 5.19 -11.05 3.61
CA VAL A 129 5.35 -10.13 2.47
C VAL A 129 4.94 -8.74 2.93
N MET A 130 5.83 -7.75 2.77
CA MET A 130 5.66 -6.38 3.24
C MET A 130 5.55 -5.41 2.06
N LEU A 131 4.37 -4.82 1.85
CA LEU A 131 4.04 -3.93 0.73
C LEU A 131 4.11 -2.47 1.17
N HIS A 132 5.07 -1.73 0.62
CA HIS A 132 5.29 -0.32 0.97
C HIS A 132 4.17 0.61 0.49
N GLY A 133 4.06 1.79 1.08
CA GLY A 133 3.16 2.86 0.66
C GLY A 133 3.68 3.64 -0.56
N CYS A 134 2.85 4.58 -1.04
CA CYS A 134 3.27 5.51 -2.10
C CYS A 134 4.53 6.29 -1.70
N LYS A 135 5.39 6.58 -2.67
CA LYS A 135 6.68 7.31 -2.53
C LYS A 135 7.73 6.59 -1.69
N GLN A 136 7.45 5.39 -1.22
CA GLN A 136 8.40 4.55 -0.52
C GLN A 136 9.10 3.57 -1.47
N GLU A 137 10.13 2.92 -0.96
CA GLU A 137 10.84 1.81 -1.58
C GLU A 137 11.11 0.71 -0.53
N PRO A 138 11.45 -0.51 -0.94
CA PRO A 138 11.63 -1.65 -0.03
C PRO A 138 12.58 -1.40 1.15
N VAL A 139 13.70 -0.72 0.93
CA VAL A 139 14.70 -0.44 1.97
C VAL A 139 14.17 0.57 2.98
N ASP A 140 13.57 1.66 2.51
CA ASP A 140 12.94 2.68 3.37
C ASP A 140 11.82 2.06 4.23
N PHE A 141 11.00 1.19 3.64
CA PHE A 141 9.92 0.52 4.35
C PHE A 141 10.44 -0.49 5.38
N ALA A 142 11.51 -1.24 5.06
CA ALA A 142 12.15 -2.14 6.02
C ALA A 142 12.71 -1.38 7.24
N ILE A 143 13.38 -0.23 7.00
CA ILE A 143 13.89 0.63 8.07
C ILE A 143 12.74 1.19 8.91
N GLY A 144 11.73 1.74 8.26
CA GLY A 144 10.60 2.38 8.92
C GLY A 144 9.78 1.44 9.77
N THR A 145 9.49 0.26 9.29
CA THR A 145 8.69 -0.74 10.01
C THR A 145 9.48 -1.53 11.05
N ARG A 146 10.80 -1.59 10.93
CA ARG A 146 11.66 -2.47 11.75
C ARG A 146 11.24 -3.95 11.72
N MET A 147 10.52 -4.37 10.67
CA MET A 147 10.05 -5.75 10.57
C MET A 147 11.20 -6.77 10.53
N ASN A 148 12.38 -6.38 10.02
CA ASN A 148 13.57 -7.24 10.04
C ASN A 148 14.03 -7.57 11.48
N SER A 149 13.94 -6.63 12.42
CA SER A 149 14.27 -6.88 13.82
C SER A 149 13.31 -7.89 14.46
N VAL A 150 12.02 -7.77 14.16
CA VAL A 150 11.01 -8.74 14.61
C VAL A 150 11.23 -10.11 13.96
N ALA A 151 11.63 -10.12 12.68
CA ALA A 151 11.94 -11.33 11.94
C ALA A 151 13.14 -12.06 12.52
N GLU A 152 14.19 -11.33 12.90
CA GLU A 152 15.35 -11.88 13.57
C GLU A 152 15.00 -12.54 14.92
N GLU A 153 14.19 -11.86 15.74
CA GLU A 153 13.76 -12.35 17.03
C GLU A 153 12.84 -13.59 16.95
N ARG A 154 12.02 -13.69 15.90
CA ARG A 154 10.97 -14.70 15.78
C ARG A 154 11.27 -15.78 14.73
N GLY A 155 12.37 -15.68 13.99
CA GLY A 155 12.84 -16.66 13.01
C GLY A 155 11.95 -16.80 11.78
N PHE A 156 11.55 -15.66 11.14
CA PHE A 156 10.79 -15.67 9.89
C PHE A 156 11.44 -14.83 8.79
N PHE A 157 11.12 -15.11 7.55
CA PHE A 157 11.60 -14.35 6.39
C PHE A 157 10.70 -13.15 6.11
N VAL A 158 11.29 -12.07 5.56
CA VAL A 158 10.50 -10.91 5.11
C VAL A 158 10.82 -10.59 3.67
N LEU A 159 9.79 -10.62 2.82
CA LEU A 159 9.88 -10.24 1.42
C LEU A 159 9.30 -8.84 1.22
N TYR A 160 10.08 -7.95 0.60
CA TYR A 160 9.69 -6.57 0.28
C TYR A 160 9.66 -6.38 -1.23
N PRO A 161 8.53 -6.62 -1.90
CA PRO A 161 8.37 -6.26 -3.31
C PRO A 161 8.48 -4.76 -3.51
N GLY A 162 9.10 -4.34 -4.63
CA GLY A 162 9.26 -2.92 -4.98
C GLY A 162 8.36 -2.50 -6.13
N GLN A 163 7.63 -1.40 -5.96
CA GLN A 163 6.84 -0.79 -7.03
C GLN A 163 7.68 0.28 -7.75
N PRO A 164 8.05 0.08 -9.02
CA PRO A 164 8.86 1.04 -9.75
C PRO A 164 8.04 2.24 -10.23
N LYS A 165 8.67 3.40 -10.35
CA LYS A 165 8.04 4.61 -10.88
C LYS A 165 7.54 4.47 -12.32
N GLY A 166 8.08 3.51 -13.09
CA GLY A 166 7.59 3.19 -14.42
C GLY A 166 6.23 2.50 -14.45
N ALA A 167 5.84 1.79 -13.37
CA ALA A 167 4.52 1.18 -13.23
C ALA A 167 3.50 2.16 -12.60
N ASN A 168 3.97 3.04 -11.72
CA ASN A 168 3.17 4.13 -11.16
C ASN A 168 4.10 5.30 -10.79
N PRO A 169 3.86 6.54 -11.27
CA PRO A 169 4.76 7.69 -11.05
C PRO A 169 5.03 8.02 -9.58
N MET A 170 4.10 7.66 -8.70
CA MET A 170 4.20 7.86 -7.26
C MET A 170 4.70 6.61 -6.53
N ALA A 171 5.12 5.57 -7.28
CA ALA A 171 5.44 4.26 -6.73
C ALA A 171 4.32 3.68 -5.84
N CYS A 172 3.05 4.01 -6.12
CA CYS A 172 1.89 3.42 -5.47
C CYS A 172 1.57 2.07 -6.10
N TRP A 173 1.16 1.08 -5.31
CA TRP A 173 0.47 -0.09 -5.84
C TRP A 173 -0.85 0.36 -6.46
N ASN A 174 -1.20 -0.21 -7.62
CA ASN A 174 -2.38 0.21 -8.41
C ASN A 174 -3.67 -0.50 -7.94
N TRP A 175 -3.87 -0.59 -6.63
CA TRP A 175 -4.96 -1.32 -5.94
C TRP A 175 -6.37 -0.94 -6.41
N PHE A 176 -6.54 0.22 -7.03
CA PHE A 176 -7.81 0.75 -7.54
C PHE A 176 -8.10 0.37 -9.00
N ASN A 177 -7.12 -0.16 -9.75
CA ASN A 177 -7.36 -0.59 -11.12
C ASN A 177 -8.07 -1.94 -11.14
N PRO A 178 -9.13 -2.14 -11.94
CA PRO A 178 -9.84 -3.42 -12.02
C PRO A 178 -8.95 -4.61 -12.38
N GLN A 179 -7.92 -4.41 -13.22
CA GLN A 179 -6.96 -5.46 -13.60
C GLN A 179 -6.02 -5.86 -12.45
N ASP A 180 -5.79 -4.94 -11.50
CA ASP A 180 -4.97 -5.16 -10.32
C ASP A 180 -5.81 -5.61 -9.10
N GLN A 181 -7.06 -6.05 -9.33
CA GLN A 181 -7.98 -6.56 -8.32
C GLN A 181 -8.48 -7.97 -8.62
N VAL A 182 -7.85 -8.67 -9.54
CA VAL A 182 -8.26 -10.01 -9.95
C VAL A 182 -7.09 -10.99 -9.91
N ARG A 183 -7.42 -12.26 -9.65
CA ARG A 183 -6.44 -13.34 -9.65
C ARG A 183 -5.86 -13.54 -11.05
N HIS A 184 -4.57 -13.89 -11.15
CA HIS A 184 -3.82 -14.15 -12.37
C HIS A 184 -3.63 -12.93 -13.29
N SER A 185 -3.88 -11.73 -12.83
CA SER A 185 -3.69 -10.50 -13.60
C SER A 185 -2.91 -9.45 -12.79
N GLY A 186 -2.26 -8.52 -13.49
CA GLY A 186 -1.63 -7.32 -12.95
C GLY A 186 -0.66 -7.56 -11.80
N GLU A 187 -0.59 -6.59 -10.90
CA GLU A 187 0.32 -6.62 -9.75
C GLU A 187 0.07 -7.78 -8.79
N PRO A 188 -1.19 -8.19 -8.50
CA PRO A 188 -1.42 -9.35 -7.65
C PRO A 188 -0.77 -10.63 -8.16
N SER A 189 -0.76 -10.86 -9.48
CA SER A 189 -0.12 -12.04 -10.06
C SER A 189 1.40 -12.02 -9.94
N ILE A 190 2.01 -10.82 -10.02
CA ILE A 190 3.46 -10.63 -9.84
C ILE A 190 3.84 -10.90 -8.39
N ILE A 191 3.11 -10.32 -7.42
CA ILE A 191 3.35 -10.50 -5.98
C ILE A 191 3.17 -11.96 -5.60
N ALA A 192 2.10 -12.63 -6.06
CA ALA A 192 1.86 -14.04 -5.78
C ALA A 192 2.92 -14.95 -6.41
N GLY A 193 3.35 -14.67 -7.65
CA GLY A 193 4.41 -15.41 -8.32
C GLY A 193 5.75 -15.28 -7.59
N MET A 194 6.12 -14.06 -7.22
CA MET A 194 7.31 -13.77 -6.41
C MET A 194 7.26 -14.51 -5.06
N THR A 195 6.12 -14.50 -4.38
CA THR A 195 5.93 -15.21 -3.10
C THR A 195 6.15 -16.71 -3.26
N ARG A 196 5.59 -17.33 -4.30
CA ARG A 196 5.79 -18.76 -4.59
C ARG A 196 7.25 -19.09 -4.90
N GLN A 197 7.94 -18.26 -5.67
CA GLN A 197 9.37 -18.42 -5.92
C GLN A 197 10.17 -18.44 -4.61
N ILE A 198 9.90 -17.55 -3.67
CA ILE A 198 10.59 -17.50 -2.39
C ILE A 198 10.24 -18.72 -1.53
N ILE A 199 8.98 -19.17 -1.53
CA ILE A 199 8.56 -20.41 -0.82
C ILE A 199 9.40 -21.61 -1.28
N GLU A 200 9.58 -21.77 -2.58
CA GLU A 200 10.35 -22.86 -3.18
C GLU A 200 11.85 -22.75 -2.88
N GLN A 201 12.42 -21.54 -3.07
CA GLN A 201 13.85 -21.31 -2.93
C GLN A 201 14.37 -21.44 -1.49
N TYR A 202 13.58 -21.04 -0.51
CA TYR A 202 13.99 -20.96 0.89
C TYR A 202 13.28 -21.96 1.82
N ASN A 203 12.63 -22.98 1.25
CA ASN A 203 11.92 -24.01 2.01
C ASN A 203 10.96 -23.41 3.07
N ILE A 204 10.18 -22.39 2.67
CA ILE A 204 9.19 -21.73 3.52
C ILE A 204 8.03 -22.69 3.82
N ASP A 205 7.42 -22.56 5.00
CA ASP A 205 6.18 -23.26 5.33
C ASP A 205 5.00 -22.64 4.54
N PRO A 206 4.42 -23.33 3.55
CA PRO A 206 3.38 -22.76 2.70
C PRO A 206 2.07 -22.47 3.47
N THR A 207 1.91 -23.02 4.68
CA THR A 207 0.76 -22.75 5.55
C THR A 207 0.97 -21.52 6.44
N ARG A 208 2.17 -20.95 6.45
CA ARG A 208 2.58 -19.81 7.28
C ARG A 208 3.13 -18.66 6.42
N VAL A 209 2.39 -18.32 5.38
CA VAL A 209 2.68 -17.21 4.46
C VAL A 209 1.66 -16.11 4.69
N PHE A 210 2.13 -14.88 4.86
CA PHE A 210 1.32 -13.74 5.23
C PHE A 210 1.66 -12.52 4.38
N VAL A 211 0.77 -11.56 4.30
CA VAL A 211 1.04 -10.29 3.61
C VAL A 211 0.53 -9.11 4.43
N ALA A 212 1.36 -8.07 4.54
CA ALA A 212 0.97 -6.82 5.19
C ALA A 212 1.46 -5.62 4.40
N GLY A 213 0.90 -4.43 4.65
CA GLY A 213 1.36 -3.23 3.99
C GLY A 213 0.79 -1.94 4.56
N LEU A 214 1.36 -0.82 4.13
CA LEU A 214 0.97 0.53 4.51
C LEU A 214 0.25 1.23 3.35
N SER A 215 -0.86 1.94 3.63
CA SER A 215 -1.51 2.82 2.64
C SER A 215 -1.89 2.06 1.37
N ALA A 216 -1.37 2.45 0.20
CA ALA A 216 -1.55 1.70 -1.06
C ALA A 216 -1.06 0.24 -0.95
N GLY A 217 0.01 -0.03 -0.18
CA GLY A 217 0.47 -1.38 0.13
C GLY A 217 -0.49 -2.14 1.02
N GLY A 218 -1.13 -1.47 1.98
CA GLY A 218 -2.21 -2.04 2.80
C GLY A 218 -3.45 -2.38 1.98
N ALA A 219 -3.84 -1.50 1.07
CA ALA A 219 -4.94 -1.78 0.13
C ALA A 219 -4.60 -2.96 -0.81
N MET A 220 -3.37 -3.05 -1.29
CA MET A 220 -2.91 -4.19 -2.08
C MET A 220 -2.84 -5.47 -1.23
N ALA A 221 -2.50 -5.41 0.06
CA ALA A 221 -2.56 -6.57 0.96
C ALA A 221 -4.01 -7.09 1.10
N ALA A 222 -5.01 -6.20 1.17
CA ALA A 222 -6.42 -6.57 1.13
C ALA A 222 -6.80 -7.24 -0.21
N VAL A 223 -6.29 -6.75 -1.33
CA VAL A 223 -6.44 -7.40 -2.65
C VAL A 223 -5.81 -8.80 -2.64
N MET A 224 -4.59 -8.95 -2.10
CA MET A 224 -3.92 -10.25 -2.04
C MET A 224 -4.69 -11.27 -1.20
N GLY A 225 -5.22 -10.88 -0.04
CA GLY A 225 -6.07 -11.74 0.77
C GLY A 225 -7.33 -12.20 0.06
N ALA A 226 -7.98 -11.30 -0.69
CA ALA A 226 -9.19 -11.61 -1.44
C ALA A 226 -8.97 -12.47 -2.70
N THR A 227 -7.83 -12.28 -3.38
CA THR A 227 -7.55 -12.94 -4.67
C THR A 227 -6.70 -14.21 -4.54
N TYR A 228 -5.93 -14.34 -3.45
CA TYR A 228 -5.05 -15.48 -3.16
C TYR A 228 -5.21 -15.99 -1.71
N PRO A 229 -6.45 -16.31 -1.25
CA PRO A 229 -6.69 -16.83 0.10
C PRO A 229 -6.07 -18.21 0.35
N ASP A 230 -5.72 -18.92 -0.72
CA ASP A 230 -4.98 -20.19 -0.71
C ASP A 230 -3.48 -20.02 -0.49
N LEU A 231 -2.94 -18.82 -0.70
CA LEU A 231 -1.52 -18.49 -0.54
C LEU A 231 -1.24 -17.77 0.78
N TYR A 232 -2.15 -16.89 1.21
CA TYR A 232 -1.96 -16.07 2.40
C TYR A 232 -2.89 -16.49 3.53
N ALA A 233 -2.33 -16.98 4.62
CA ALA A 233 -3.07 -17.45 5.80
C ALA A 233 -3.67 -16.29 6.63
N ALA A 234 -3.08 -15.09 6.54
CA ALA A 234 -3.60 -13.88 7.14
C ALA A 234 -3.05 -12.63 6.43
N ILE A 235 -3.74 -11.49 6.61
CA ILE A 235 -3.34 -10.19 6.07
C ILE A 235 -3.25 -9.13 7.17
N GLY A 236 -2.33 -8.16 6.97
CA GLY A 236 -2.16 -6.98 7.81
C GLY A 236 -2.35 -5.71 6.98
N VAL A 237 -3.24 -4.82 7.41
CA VAL A 237 -3.53 -3.57 6.71
C VAL A 237 -3.27 -2.40 7.63
N HIS A 238 -2.26 -1.57 7.34
CA HIS A 238 -2.02 -0.33 8.06
C HIS A 238 -2.46 0.86 7.22
N SER A 239 -3.39 1.68 7.71
CA SER A 239 -3.88 2.89 7.02
C SER A 239 -4.25 2.66 5.55
N GLY A 240 -4.84 1.49 5.26
CA GLY A 240 -5.20 1.05 3.91
C GLY A 240 -6.69 1.11 3.64
N LEU A 241 -7.12 0.39 2.60
CA LEU A 241 -8.50 0.39 2.11
C LEU A 241 -8.98 -1.05 1.85
N ALA A 242 -10.30 -1.23 1.87
CA ALA A 242 -10.92 -2.52 1.61
C ALA A 242 -10.78 -2.92 0.13
N TYR A 243 -10.73 -4.23 -0.12
CA TYR A 243 -10.78 -4.79 -1.47
C TYR A 243 -11.98 -4.26 -2.25
N ARG A 244 -11.76 -3.85 -3.50
CA ARG A 244 -12.78 -3.27 -4.40
C ARG A 244 -13.49 -2.01 -3.87
N SER A 245 -12.86 -1.27 -2.97
CA SER A 245 -13.40 0.03 -2.54
C SER A 245 -13.31 1.12 -3.61
N ALA A 246 -12.57 0.88 -4.69
CA ALA A 246 -12.46 1.77 -5.85
C ALA A 246 -12.25 0.95 -7.13
N ASN A 247 -12.52 1.56 -8.29
CA ASN A 247 -12.31 0.97 -9.62
C ASN A 247 -11.61 1.94 -10.61
N ASP A 248 -11.27 3.13 -10.15
CA ASP A 248 -10.52 4.16 -10.87
C ASP A 248 -9.89 5.16 -9.88
N VAL A 249 -9.12 6.11 -10.40
CA VAL A 249 -8.45 7.13 -9.58
C VAL A 249 -9.44 8.03 -8.82
N VAL A 250 -10.59 8.35 -9.42
CA VAL A 250 -11.58 9.24 -8.80
C VAL A 250 -12.24 8.56 -7.60
N SER A 251 -12.69 7.33 -7.80
CA SER A 251 -13.28 6.52 -6.73
C SER A 251 -12.24 6.15 -5.66
N ALA A 252 -10.94 6.03 -6.02
CA ALA A 252 -9.88 5.83 -5.04
C ALA A 252 -9.76 7.01 -4.07
N PHE A 253 -9.76 8.26 -4.57
CA PHE A 253 -9.78 9.43 -3.70
C PHE A 253 -11.05 9.54 -2.85
N ALA A 254 -12.21 9.17 -3.40
CA ALA A 254 -13.45 9.13 -2.63
C ALA A 254 -13.38 8.10 -1.49
N ALA A 255 -12.89 6.90 -1.76
CA ALA A 255 -12.67 5.85 -0.76
C ALA A 255 -11.67 6.29 0.31
N MET A 256 -10.56 6.95 -0.08
CA MET A 256 -9.58 7.51 0.86
C MET A 256 -10.21 8.52 1.83
N ARG A 257 -11.15 9.36 1.38
CA ARG A 257 -11.89 10.28 2.24
C ARG A 257 -12.93 9.61 3.14
N GLY A 258 -13.07 8.30 3.06
CA GLY A 258 -14.07 7.56 3.83
C GLY A 258 -15.48 7.62 3.26
N GLU A 259 -15.67 8.12 2.02
CA GLU A 259 -16.96 8.13 1.35
C GLU A 259 -17.47 6.69 1.11
N PRO A 260 -18.79 6.47 0.99
CA PRO A 260 -19.31 5.17 0.60
C PRO A 260 -18.72 4.76 -0.76
N GLY A 261 -17.99 3.66 -0.79
CA GLY A 261 -17.48 3.06 -2.02
C GLY A 261 -18.49 2.09 -2.62
N THR A 262 -18.15 1.52 -3.77
CA THR A 262 -18.83 0.33 -4.29
C THR A 262 -18.74 -0.77 -3.22
N THR A 263 -19.88 -1.34 -2.86
CA THR A 263 -19.96 -2.42 -1.87
C THR A 263 -18.98 -3.52 -2.24
N ALA A 264 -18.15 -3.91 -1.28
CA ALA A 264 -17.26 -5.05 -1.45
C ALA A 264 -18.07 -6.24 -1.99
N ALA A 265 -17.58 -6.84 -3.07
CA ALA A 265 -18.25 -8.00 -3.64
C ALA A 265 -18.26 -9.11 -2.58
N ALA A 266 -19.43 -9.50 -2.15
CA ALA A 266 -19.64 -10.70 -1.37
C ALA A 266 -19.06 -11.89 -2.14
N GLY A 267 -18.21 -12.71 -1.51
CA GLY A 267 -17.77 -13.98 -2.09
C GLY A 267 -16.31 -14.38 -1.93
N ALA A 268 -15.44 -13.53 -1.40
CA ALA A 268 -14.09 -13.98 -1.02
C ALA A 268 -14.17 -14.81 0.28
N ALA A 269 -13.47 -15.94 0.33
CA ALA A 269 -13.33 -16.67 1.59
C ALA A 269 -12.71 -15.75 2.66
N PRO A 270 -13.21 -15.77 3.89
CA PRO A 270 -12.68 -14.92 4.95
C PRO A 270 -11.22 -15.30 5.24
N VAL A 271 -10.34 -14.29 5.24
CA VAL A 271 -8.93 -14.43 5.62
C VAL A 271 -8.73 -13.71 6.93
N ARG A 272 -7.97 -14.27 7.86
CA ARG A 272 -7.64 -13.62 9.13
C ARG A 272 -7.00 -12.27 8.85
N THR A 273 -7.49 -11.21 9.52
CA THR A 273 -7.14 -9.84 9.16
C THR A 273 -6.82 -9.01 10.41
N ILE A 274 -5.65 -8.37 10.44
CA ILE A 274 -5.31 -7.34 11.42
C ILE A 274 -5.24 -5.98 10.75
N VAL A 275 -5.87 -4.96 11.36
CA VAL A 275 -5.93 -3.60 10.83
C VAL A 275 -5.39 -2.63 11.85
N PHE A 276 -4.46 -1.77 11.44
CA PHE A 276 -4.00 -0.59 12.19
C PHE A 276 -4.44 0.68 11.47
N HIS A 277 -4.91 1.69 12.23
CA HIS A 277 -5.24 2.99 11.68
C HIS A 277 -5.07 4.08 12.73
N GLY A 278 -4.46 5.20 12.36
CA GLY A 278 -4.41 6.38 13.20
C GLY A 278 -5.73 7.15 13.17
N ASP A 279 -6.23 7.62 14.31
CA ASP A 279 -7.48 8.39 14.34
C ASP A 279 -7.33 9.84 13.82
N ALA A 280 -6.08 10.33 13.71
CA ALA A 280 -5.72 11.61 13.10
C ALA A 280 -5.21 11.48 11.65
N ASP A 281 -5.46 10.35 10.97
CA ASP A 281 -5.07 10.15 9.57
C ASP A 281 -5.96 10.95 8.62
N GLU A 282 -5.39 12.03 8.06
CA GLU A 282 -6.05 12.91 7.08
C GLU A 282 -5.83 12.45 5.62
N THR A 283 -4.96 11.47 5.38
CA THR A 283 -4.69 10.94 4.04
C THR A 283 -5.68 9.82 3.68
N VAL A 284 -5.84 8.87 4.59
CA VAL A 284 -6.84 7.81 4.48
C VAL A 284 -7.71 7.86 5.74
N HIS A 285 -8.96 8.23 5.56
CA HIS A 285 -9.89 8.46 6.67
C HIS A 285 -10.04 7.19 7.55
N PRO A 286 -9.98 7.31 8.90
CA PRO A 286 -9.98 6.17 9.83
C PRO A 286 -11.16 5.20 9.69
N SER A 287 -12.31 5.68 9.18
CA SER A 287 -13.46 4.81 8.91
C SER A 287 -13.16 3.63 7.96
N ASN A 288 -12.07 3.71 7.20
CA ASN A 288 -11.66 2.62 6.33
C ASN A 288 -11.24 1.36 7.10
N ALA A 289 -10.74 1.51 8.33
CA ALA A 289 -10.42 0.35 9.19
C ALA A 289 -11.64 -0.55 9.40
N ALA A 290 -12.76 0.02 9.82
CA ALA A 290 -14.00 -0.74 10.01
C ALA A 290 -14.55 -1.30 8.69
N LYS A 291 -14.36 -0.60 7.56
CA LYS A 291 -14.79 -1.11 6.24
C LYS A 291 -13.98 -2.34 5.82
N ILE A 292 -12.68 -2.38 6.12
CA ILE A 292 -11.84 -3.55 5.84
C ILE A 292 -12.35 -4.77 6.62
N ILE A 293 -12.58 -4.63 7.93
CA ILE A 293 -13.09 -5.71 8.78
C ILE A 293 -14.47 -6.19 8.28
N ARG A 294 -15.39 -5.29 8.03
CA ARG A 294 -16.73 -5.65 7.52
C ARG A 294 -16.71 -6.34 6.17
N ALA A 295 -15.83 -5.92 5.26
CA ALA A 295 -15.71 -6.53 3.94
C ALA A 295 -15.31 -8.01 4.02
N HIS A 296 -14.51 -8.39 5.02
CA HIS A 296 -14.06 -9.77 5.22
C HIS A 296 -15.08 -10.63 5.98
N PHE A 297 -15.90 -10.04 6.88
CA PHE A 297 -16.66 -10.82 7.87
C PHE A 297 -18.17 -10.65 7.82
N HIS A 298 -18.71 -9.82 6.95
CA HIS A 298 -20.13 -9.47 6.88
C HIS A 298 -21.11 -10.68 6.73
N GLN A 299 -20.65 -11.84 6.29
CA GLN A 299 -21.49 -13.03 6.06
C GLN A 299 -21.06 -14.26 6.89
N SER A 300 -20.12 -14.11 7.82
CA SER A 300 -19.43 -15.27 8.43
C SER A 300 -19.87 -15.57 9.88
N GLY A 301 -20.90 -14.95 10.40
CA GLY A 301 -21.31 -15.14 11.81
C GLY A 301 -20.29 -14.59 12.83
N ILE A 302 -19.35 -13.76 12.37
CA ILE A 302 -18.29 -13.18 13.20
C ILE A 302 -18.83 -11.92 13.89
N VAL A 303 -18.61 -11.81 15.20
CA VAL A 303 -19.07 -10.71 16.05
C VAL A 303 -17.88 -9.89 16.52
N GLU A 304 -18.03 -8.55 16.48
CA GLU A 304 -17.04 -7.61 17.00
C GLU A 304 -17.20 -7.43 18.51
N HIS A 305 -16.11 -7.50 19.26
CA HIS A 305 -16.03 -7.26 20.69
C HIS A 305 -14.95 -6.23 20.99
N LEU A 306 -15.29 -5.21 21.80
CA LEU A 306 -14.28 -4.33 22.36
C LEU A 306 -13.39 -5.14 23.31
N ASP A 307 -12.09 -5.24 22.97
CA ASP A 307 -11.15 -6.00 23.80
C ASP A 307 -10.47 -5.10 24.84
N SER A 308 -9.95 -3.95 24.40
CA SER A 308 -9.31 -3.00 25.30
C SER A 308 -9.49 -1.55 24.83
N ALA A 309 -9.66 -0.66 25.80
CA ALA A 309 -9.60 0.78 25.63
C ALA A 309 -8.40 1.32 26.44
N HIS A 310 -7.25 1.43 25.77
CA HIS A 310 -6.05 2.02 26.35
C HIS A 310 -6.03 3.55 26.08
N PRO A 311 -5.34 4.40 26.88
CA PRO A 311 -5.20 5.82 26.55
C PRO A 311 -4.72 6.09 25.13
N ASP A 312 -3.83 5.24 24.60
CA ASP A 312 -3.20 5.44 23.30
C ASP A 312 -3.89 4.72 22.14
N TYR A 313 -4.79 3.76 22.38
CA TYR A 313 -5.48 3.01 21.34
C TYR A 313 -6.78 2.37 21.82
N VAL A 314 -7.61 1.99 20.84
CA VAL A 314 -8.74 1.09 21.01
C VAL A 314 -8.49 -0.16 20.18
N ARG A 315 -8.64 -1.35 20.82
CA ARG A 315 -8.54 -2.64 20.13
C ARG A 315 -9.89 -3.33 20.11
N ILE A 316 -10.33 -3.76 18.93
CA ILE A 316 -11.58 -4.48 18.71
C ILE A 316 -11.22 -5.84 18.11
N LEU A 317 -11.81 -6.91 18.65
CA LEU A 317 -11.63 -8.28 18.16
C LEU A 317 -12.89 -8.76 17.45
N SER A 318 -12.70 -9.40 16.32
CA SER A 318 -13.77 -10.10 15.57
C SER A 318 -13.61 -11.60 15.77
N ARG A 319 -14.58 -12.22 16.45
CA ARG A 319 -14.57 -13.63 16.86
C ARG A 319 -15.73 -14.40 16.24
N ASP A 320 -15.49 -15.67 15.90
CA ASP A 320 -16.54 -16.61 15.55
C ASP A 320 -17.25 -17.17 16.82
N GLU A 321 -18.27 -18.00 16.60
CA GLU A 321 -19.05 -18.67 17.65
C GLU A 321 -18.21 -19.58 18.56
N HIS A 322 -17.03 -20.01 18.10
CA HIS A 322 -16.10 -20.84 18.85
C HIS A 322 -15.04 -20.00 19.59
N GLY A 323 -15.14 -18.67 19.50
CA GLY A 323 -14.21 -17.72 20.16
C GLY A 323 -12.91 -17.50 19.42
N LYS A 324 -12.70 -18.13 18.23
CA LYS A 324 -11.51 -17.93 17.41
C LYS A 324 -11.45 -16.51 16.88
N VAL A 325 -10.30 -15.86 17.00
CA VAL A 325 -10.06 -14.51 16.49
C VAL A 325 -9.78 -14.56 14.98
N TRP A 326 -10.68 -13.96 14.21
CA TRP A 326 -10.55 -13.77 12.79
C TRP A 326 -10.04 -12.37 12.42
N GLY A 327 -10.38 -11.37 13.23
CA GLY A 327 -9.99 -9.99 13.00
C GLY A 327 -9.52 -9.26 14.25
N GLU A 328 -8.54 -8.39 14.08
CA GLU A 328 -8.16 -7.39 15.08
C GLU A 328 -8.13 -6.02 14.42
N GLN A 329 -8.81 -5.05 15.03
CA GLN A 329 -8.76 -3.65 14.62
C GLN A 329 -8.12 -2.81 15.73
N TRP A 330 -7.06 -2.07 15.37
CA TRP A 330 -6.39 -1.13 16.25
C TRP A 330 -6.61 0.29 15.74
N LEU A 331 -7.34 1.09 16.50
CA LEU A 331 -7.48 2.53 16.28
C LEU A 331 -6.52 3.25 17.22
N VAL A 332 -5.44 3.81 16.67
CA VAL A 332 -4.33 4.41 17.44
C VAL A 332 -4.52 5.92 17.53
N ARG A 333 -4.51 6.44 18.77
CA ARG A 333 -4.85 7.84 19.04
C ARG A 333 -3.72 8.79 18.65
N GLY A 334 -4.07 9.92 18.05
CA GLY A 334 -3.16 11.00 17.69
C GLY A 334 -2.16 10.67 16.60
N ILE A 335 -2.24 9.49 15.96
CA ILE A 335 -1.34 9.11 14.88
C ILE A 335 -1.91 9.55 13.54
N HIS A 336 -1.08 10.27 12.78
CA HIS A 336 -1.33 10.61 11.39
C HIS A 336 -1.04 9.42 10.46
N HIS A 337 -0.98 9.66 9.14
CA HIS A 337 -0.72 8.64 8.12
C HIS A 337 0.70 8.09 8.21
N GLY A 338 0.94 7.09 9.02
CA GLY A 338 2.26 6.50 9.25
C GLY A 338 2.22 5.21 10.05
N TRP A 339 3.24 4.38 9.89
CA TRP A 339 3.37 3.08 10.56
C TRP A 339 3.54 3.26 12.09
N SER A 340 2.60 2.75 12.86
CA SER A 340 2.58 2.87 14.32
C SER A 340 3.75 2.14 14.98
N GLY A 341 4.41 2.78 15.94
CA GLY A 341 5.59 2.25 16.62
C GLY A 341 6.82 2.10 15.72
N GLY A 342 6.82 2.71 14.51
CA GLY A 342 7.91 2.61 13.55
C GLY A 342 9.14 3.47 13.89
N SER A 343 10.21 3.31 13.10
CA SER A 343 11.43 4.11 13.23
C SER A 343 11.32 5.42 12.47
N SER A 344 11.71 6.54 13.08
CA SER A 344 11.81 7.85 12.42
C SER A 344 12.88 7.92 11.33
N GLU A 345 13.72 6.90 11.19
CA GLU A 345 14.72 6.81 10.12
C GLU A 345 14.12 6.43 8.77
N GLY A 346 12.94 5.78 8.76
CA GLY A 346 12.14 5.51 7.56
C GLY A 346 11.04 6.55 7.39
N SER A 347 10.53 6.67 6.16
CA SER A 347 9.42 7.58 5.85
C SER A 347 8.06 6.99 6.25
N PHE A 348 7.06 7.87 6.44
CA PHE A 348 5.69 7.49 6.79
C PHE A 348 5.61 6.58 8.02
N THR A 349 6.27 6.97 9.09
CA THR A 349 6.28 6.29 10.38
C THR A 349 5.78 7.21 11.49
N ALA A 350 5.20 6.62 12.52
CA ALA A 350 4.83 7.26 13.77
C ALA A 350 5.51 6.50 14.91
N PRO A 351 6.59 7.04 15.51
CA PRO A 351 7.33 6.36 16.57
C PRO A 351 6.51 6.11 17.84
N SER A 352 5.43 6.88 18.03
CA SER A 352 4.47 6.71 19.11
C SER A 352 3.44 5.62 18.79
N GLY A 353 2.75 5.14 19.81
CA GLY A 353 1.72 4.11 19.72
C GLY A 353 2.28 2.68 19.81
N PRO A 354 1.39 1.67 19.71
CA PRO A 354 1.76 0.27 19.75
C PRO A 354 2.64 -0.09 18.54
N ASP A 355 3.59 -1.01 18.74
CA ASP A 355 4.48 -1.52 17.69
C ASP A 355 3.68 -2.40 16.72
N ALA A 356 3.25 -1.81 15.59
CA ALA A 356 2.44 -2.51 14.60
C ALA A 356 3.16 -3.73 14.00
N SER A 357 4.49 -3.70 13.87
CA SER A 357 5.26 -4.83 13.35
C SER A 357 5.21 -6.03 14.30
N ARG A 358 5.36 -5.81 15.61
CA ARG A 358 5.29 -6.87 16.61
C ARG A 358 3.88 -7.45 16.70
N GLU A 359 2.86 -6.60 16.72
CA GLU A 359 1.47 -7.03 16.83
C GLU A 359 0.98 -7.76 15.58
N ILE A 360 1.38 -7.31 14.38
CA ILE A 360 1.10 -8.01 13.12
C ILE A 360 1.78 -9.39 13.12
N ALA A 361 3.06 -9.44 13.48
CA ALA A 361 3.78 -10.71 13.56
C ALA A 361 3.17 -11.65 14.62
N ARG A 362 2.77 -11.12 15.79
CA ARG A 362 2.05 -11.89 16.82
C ARG A 362 0.75 -12.48 16.24
N PHE A 363 -0.08 -11.64 15.66
CA PHE A 363 -1.37 -12.06 15.09
C PHE A 363 -1.17 -13.15 14.01
N PHE A 364 -0.16 -13.02 13.16
CA PHE A 364 0.12 -13.97 12.11
C PHE A 364 0.60 -15.31 12.65
N LEU A 365 1.61 -15.29 13.52
CA LEU A 365 2.32 -16.48 13.93
C LEU A 365 1.56 -17.29 15.01
N ASP A 366 0.94 -16.62 15.97
CA ASP A 366 0.29 -17.28 17.11
C ASP A 366 -1.03 -17.95 16.69
N GLY A 367 -1.79 -17.35 15.79
CA GLY A 367 -3.03 -17.94 15.31
C GLY A 367 -2.89 -19.19 14.43
N THR A 368 -1.66 -19.52 13.98
CA THR A 368 -1.38 -20.78 13.27
C THR A 368 -1.05 -21.93 14.21
N SER A 369 -0.60 -21.64 15.44
CA SER A 369 -0.34 -22.68 16.46
C SER A 369 -1.61 -23.28 17.04
N GLU A 370 -2.68 -22.50 17.19
CA GLU A 370 -4.00 -22.99 17.64
C GLU A 370 -4.65 -23.93 16.61
N ALA A 371 -4.49 -23.63 15.32
CA ALA A 371 -5.00 -24.51 14.25
C ALA A 371 -4.26 -25.87 14.18
N ARG A 372 -2.96 -25.91 14.55
CA ARG A 372 -2.19 -27.17 14.66
C ARG A 372 -2.61 -27.99 15.85
N ALA A 373 -2.85 -27.38 17.01
CA ALA A 373 -3.33 -28.07 18.21
C ALA A 373 -4.70 -28.71 17.97
N ALA A 374 -5.62 -28.03 17.30
CA ALA A 374 -6.94 -28.54 16.95
C ALA A 374 -6.91 -29.67 15.91
N GLY A 375 -6.02 -29.57 14.90
CA GLY A 375 -5.85 -30.60 13.87
C GLY A 375 -5.21 -31.91 14.38
N THR A 376 -4.32 -31.86 15.35
CA THR A 376 -3.73 -33.03 15.99
C THR A 376 -4.70 -33.78 16.92
N PHE A 377 -5.63 -33.06 17.53
CA PHE A 377 -6.68 -33.70 18.35
C PHE A 377 -7.73 -34.44 17.52
N SER A 378 -8.06 -33.94 16.32
CA SER A 378 -9.02 -34.63 15.42
C SER A 378 -8.47 -35.87 14.76
N ALA A 379 -7.17 -35.95 14.53
CA ALA A 379 -6.51 -37.09 13.92
C ALA A 379 -6.33 -38.29 14.91
N GLN A 380 -6.34 -38.04 16.22
CA GLN A 380 -6.27 -39.09 17.24
C GLN A 380 -7.59 -39.71 17.61
N LEU A 381 -8.74 -39.08 17.26
CA LEU A 381 -10.09 -39.61 17.53
C LEU A 381 -10.63 -40.52 16.42
N THR A 382 -9.94 -40.68 15.30
CA THR A 382 -10.35 -41.56 14.19
C THR A 382 -9.60 -42.90 14.09
N LEU A 383 -8.78 -43.23 15.07
CA LEU A 383 -8.03 -44.52 15.17
C LEU A 383 -8.29 -45.24 16.50
N GLY A 384 -9.48 -45.05 17.09
CA GLY A 384 -9.93 -45.79 18.23
C GLY A 384 -11.18 -46.62 17.91
#